data_62cd4af01bcdfc5a34c9786237b91271
#
_entry.id   62cd4af01bcdfc5a34c9786237b91271
#
_cell.length_a   1.000
_cell.length_b   1.000
_cell.length_c   1.000
_cell.angle_alpha   90.00
_cell.angle_beta   90.00
_cell.angle_gamma   90.00
#
_symmetry.space_group_name_H-M   'P 1'
#
loop_
_entity.id
_entity.type
_entity.pdbx_description
1 polymer ?
#
loop_
_entity_poly.entity_id
_entity_poly.type
_entity_poly.pdbx_seq_one_letter_code
_entity_poly.pdbx_strand_id
1 'polypeptide(L)'
;MRNSESFMRMRTLQVIVLLIFALIVGRLAYIQLFDSRYDDLARANVLRHVVQYPPRGEVFDRNGEYLVQSRECYDLMVISSEIGKQGFDTARMCDVLGLSRARLERELANARMRPRAPRLIMNYISKEDKLRFDECNFRGFYTVYRTVHRYPREVGGN
;
A
#
# COMPACT_ATOMS: atom_id res chain seq x y z
N MET A 1 -34.51 58.19 18.51
CA MET A 1 -34.10 57.89 17.12
C MET A 1 -32.82 57.03 17.02
N ARG A 2 -31.86 57.05 17.96
CA ARG A 2 -30.59 56.31 17.90
C ARG A 2 -30.71 54.78 18.07
N ASN A 3 -31.77 54.29 18.70
CA ASN A 3 -31.98 52.83 18.91
C ASN A 3 -32.54 52.07 17.69
N SER A 4 -33.29 52.75 16.79
CA SER A 4 -33.84 52.11 15.58
C SER A 4 -32.75 51.80 14.53
N GLU A 5 -31.78 52.66 14.41
CA GLU A 5 -30.65 52.44 13.49
C GLU A 5 -29.72 51.31 13.93
N SER A 6 -29.50 51.15 15.22
CA SER A 6 -28.70 50.03 15.73
C SER A 6 -29.40 48.71 15.58
N PHE A 7 -30.71 48.65 15.73
CA PHE A 7 -31.50 47.41 15.45
C PHE A 7 -31.50 47.04 13.96
N MET A 8 -31.61 48.00 13.05
CA MET A 8 -31.53 47.72 11.63
C MET A 8 -30.14 47.23 11.23
N ARG A 9 -29.06 47.82 11.73
CA ARG A 9 -27.68 47.39 11.49
C ARG A 9 -27.45 45.96 12.00
N MET A 10 -27.97 45.65 13.17
CA MET A 10 -27.85 44.30 13.76
C MET A 10 -28.60 43.25 12.94
N ARG A 11 -29.82 43.55 12.45
CA ARG A 11 -30.56 42.64 11.56
C ARG A 11 -29.88 42.44 10.22
N THR A 12 -29.28 43.52 9.64
CA THR A 12 -28.54 43.41 8.37
C THR A 12 -27.31 42.53 8.55
N LEU A 13 -26.56 42.66 9.65
CA LEU A 13 -25.44 41.77 9.96
C LEU A 13 -25.89 40.31 10.15
N GLN A 14 -26.99 40.07 10.85
CA GLN A 14 -27.53 38.72 11.01
C GLN A 14 -27.93 38.10 9.67
N VAL A 15 -28.60 38.83 8.78
CA VAL A 15 -28.93 38.34 7.44
C VAL A 15 -27.71 38.01 6.61
N ILE A 16 -26.66 38.87 6.66
CA ILE A 16 -25.41 38.62 5.95
C ILE A 16 -24.74 37.33 6.46
N VAL A 17 -24.64 37.16 7.77
CA VAL A 17 -24.06 35.96 8.39
C VAL A 17 -24.85 34.70 8.01
N LEU A 18 -26.18 34.75 8.05
CA LEU A 18 -27.04 33.65 7.64
C LEU A 18 -26.87 33.28 6.15
N LEU A 19 -26.74 34.28 5.28
CA LEU A 19 -26.50 34.08 3.86
C LEU A 19 -25.14 33.40 3.61
N ILE A 20 -24.09 33.85 4.27
CA ILE A 20 -22.76 33.24 4.16
C ILE A 20 -22.81 31.80 4.69
N PHE A 21 -23.45 31.58 5.83
CA PHE A 21 -23.60 30.24 6.40
C PHE A 21 -24.38 29.29 5.47
N ALA A 22 -25.49 29.76 4.91
CA ALA A 22 -26.29 28.98 3.94
C ALA A 22 -25.48 28.62 2.68
N LEU A 23 -24.64 29.55 2.20
CA LEU A 23 -23.77 29.31 1.06
C LEU A 23 -22.71 28.25 1.36
N ILE A 24 -22.08 28.32 2.53
CA ILE A 24 -21.09 27.30 2.97
C ILE A 24 -21.75 25.93 3.11
N VAL A 25 -22.91 25.84 3.79
CA VAL A 25 -23.63 24.59 3.96
C VAL A 25 -24.09 24.03 2.61
N GLY A 26 -24.61 24.86 1.73
CA GLY A 26 -24.99 24.45 0.37
C GLY A 26 -23.79 23.92 -0.44
N ARG A 27 -22.64 24.56 -0.32
CA ARG A 27 -21.41 24.11 -0.98
C ARG A 27 -20.90 22.78 -0.42
N LEU A 28 -20.96 22.61 0.90
CA LEU A 28 -20.60 21.36 1.57
C LEU A 28 -21.54 20.21 1.16
N ALA A 29 -22.86 20.47 1.16
CA ALA A 29 -23.85 19.50 0.72
C ALA A 29 -23.64 19.10 -0.75
N TYR A 30 -23.34 20.05 -1.61
CA TYR A 30 -23.02 19.77 -3.01
C TYR A 30 -21.82 18.83 -3.15
N ILE A 31 -20.72 19.10 -2.44
CA ILE A 31 -19.51 18.26 -2.47
C ILE A 31 -19.79 16.86 -1.93
N GLN A 32 -20.59 16.74 -0.86
CA GLN A 32 -20.87 15.46 -0.22
C GLN A 32 -21.86 14.58 -0.99
N LEU A 33 -22.81 15.19 -1.70
CA LEU A 33 -23.90 14.45 -2.37
C LEU A 33 -23.63 14.22 -3.86
N PHE A 34 -22.88 15.11 -4.51
CA PHE A 34 -22.73 15.09 -5.98
C PHE A 34 -21.30 14.87 -6.47
N ASP A 35 -20.29 15.04 -5.62
CA ASP A 35 -18.90 14.88 -6.05
C ASP A 35 -18.33 13.51 -5.63
N SER A 36 -18.55 12.51 -6.49
CA SER A 36 -18.03 11.15 -6.32
C SER A 36 -16.49 11.04 -6.43
N ARG A 37 -15.78 12.09 -6.87
CA ARG A 37 -14.32 12.07 -7.00
C ARG A 37 -13.61 11.82 -5.67
N TYR A 38 -14.19 12.32 -4.58
CA TYR A 38 -13.63 12.11 -3.24
C TYR A 38 -13.86 10.68 -2.73
N ASP A 39 -14.96 10.05 -3.11
CA ASP A 39 -15.24 8.64 -2.81
C ASP A 39 -14.24 7.71 -3.50
N ASP A 40 -13.92 7.94 -4.77
CA ASP A 40 -12.94 7.16 -5.52
C ASP A 40 -11.52 7.35 -4.95
N LEU A 41 -11.17 8.58 -4.56
CA LEU A 41 -9.88 8.87 -3.91
C LEU A 41 -9.81 8.28 -2.51
N ALA A 42 -10.89 8.31 -1.74
CA ALA A 42 -10.96 7.70 -0.41
C ALA A 42 -10.86 6.17 -0.51
N ARG A 43 -11.59 5.54 -1.42
CA ARG A 43 -11.51 4.09 -1.67
C ARG A 43 -10.13 3.66 -2.18
N ALA A 44 -9.54 4.41 -3.10
CA ALA A 44 -8.19 4.14 -3.58
C ALA A 44 -7.11 4.30 -2.50
N ASN A 45 -7.37 5.14 -1.50
CA ASN A 45 -6.40 5.43 -0.42
C ASN A 45 -6.57 4.50 0.81
N VAL A 46 -7.80 4.00 1.05
CA VAL A 46 -8.13 3.16 2.22
C VAL A 46 -8.11 1.67 1.88
N LEU A 47 -8.50 1.30 0.65
CA LEU A 47 -8.54 -0.10 0.24
C LEU A 47 -7.20 -0.53 -0.36
N ARG A 48 -6.25 -0.87 0.50
CA ARG A 48 -5.08 -1.65 0.08
C ARG A 48 -5.55 -3.09 -0.16
N HIS A 49 -5.73 -3.49 -1.41
CA HIS A 49 -5.96 -4.89 -1.76
C HIS A 49 -4.70 -5.69 -1.47
N VAL A 50 -4.64 -6.28 -0.30
CA VAL A 50 -3.61 -7.27 0.03
C VAL A 50 -4.13 -8.62 -0.46
N VAL A 51 -3.57 -9.10 -1.55
CA VAL A 51 -3.85 -10.46 -2.03
C VAL A 51 -3.18 -11.43 -1.06
N GLN A 52 -3.97 -12.03 -0.19
CA GLN A 52 -3.52 -13.08 0.71
C GLN A 52 -3.69 -14.43 0.01
N TYR A 53 -2.58 -15.05 -0.38
CA TYR A 53 -2.61 -16.38 -0.96
C TYR A 53 -2.85 -17.40 0.17
N PRO A 54 -3.87 -18.27 0.04
CA PRO A 54 -4.07 -19.34 1.02
C PRO A 54 -2.87 -20.31 1.00
N PRO A 55 -2.50 -20.88 2.16
CA PRO A 55 -1.51 -21.94 2.20
C PRO A 55 -1.98 -23.13 1.36
N ARG A 56 -1.09 -23.63 0.53
CA ARG A 56 -1.38 -24.83 -0.27
C ARG A 56 -1.14 -26.06 0.57
N GLY A 57 -1.97 -27.10 0.35
CA GLY A 57 -1.86 -28.38 1.05
C GLY A 57 -0.57 -29.14 0.70
N GLU A 58 -0.16 -29.99 1.60
CA GLU A 58 0.94 -30.94 1.41
C GLU A 58 0.40 -32.21 0.75
N VAL A 59 1.21 -32.88 -0.06
CA VAL A 59 0.86 -34.12 -0.71
C VAL A 59 1.83 -35.21 -0.25
N PHE A 60 1.27 -36.32 0.23
CA PHE A 60 2.00 -37.49 0.70
C PHE A 60 1.80 -38.66 -0.25
N ASP A 61 2.77 -39.55 -0.27
CA ASP A 61 2.61 -40.83 -0.92
C ASP A 61 1.86 -41.83 0.00
N ARG A 62 1.60 -43.07 -0.50
CA ARG A 62 0.97 -44.12 0.28
C ARG A 62 1.76 -44.59 1.51
N ASN A 63 3.05 -44.25 1.58
CA ASN A 63 3.95 -44.62 2.69
C ASN A 63 4.06 -43.47 3.69
N GLY A 64 3.38 -42.34 3.48
CA GLY A 64 3.45 -41.14 4.33
C GLY A 64 4.66 -40.24 4.07
N GLU A 65 5.37 -40.44 2.94
CA GLU A 65 6.48 -39.55 2.56
C GLU A 65 5.99 -38.36 1.74
N TYR A 66 6.63 -37.21 1.93
CA TYR A 66 6.28 -36.00 1.21
C TYR A 66 6.60 -36.08 -0.28
N LEU A 67 5.57 -36.02 -1.12
CA LEU A 67 5.70 -35.80 -2.56
C LEU A 67 5.77 -34.30 -2.87
N VAL A 68 4.95 -33.52 -2.19
CA VAL A 68 4.92 -32.05 -2.31
C VAL A 68 4.86 -31.45 -0.93
N GLN A 69 5.85 -30.64 -0.60
CA GLN A 69 5.92 -29.90 0.66
C GLN A 69 5.70 -28.42 0.41
N SER A 70 4.86 -27.78 1.22
CA SER A 70 4.68 -26.33 1.19
C SER A 70 5.82 -25.65 1.96
N ARG A 71 6.52 -24.71 1.30
CA ARG A 71 7.49 -23.84 1.93
C ARG A 71 6.96 -22.42 2.05
N GLU A 72 7.15 -21.85 3.23
CA GLU A 72 6.90 -20.43 3.45
C GLU A 72 8.00 -19.61 2.79
N CYS A 73 7.60 -18.62 2.03
CA CYS A 73 8.50 -17.63 1.45
C CYS A 73 7.81 -16.26 1.43
N TYR A 74 8.58 -15.25 1.15
CA TYR A 74 8.09 -13.88 1.12
C TYR A 74 8.48 -13.23 -0.19
N ASP A 75 7.57 -12.43 -0.75
CA ASP A 75 7.84 -11.61 -1.92
C ASP A 75 8.08 -10.17 -1.44
N LEU A 76 9.16 -9.54 -1.90
CA LEU A 76 9.46 -8.14 -1.62
C LEU A 76 8.72 -7.25 -2.61
N MET A 77 7.90 -6.39 -2.08
CA MET A 77 7.13 -5.41 -2.85
C MET A 77 7.58 -3.99 -2.52
N VAL A 78 7.43 -3.09 -3.48
CA VAL A 78 7.69 -1.66 -3.31
C VAL A 78 6.51 -0.82 -3.78
N ILE A 79 6.22 0.26 -3.06
CA ILE A 79 5.34 1.35 -3.49
C ILE A 79 6.21 2.58 -3.65
N SER A 80 6.52 2.96 -4.88
CA SER A 80 7.49 4.01 -5.18
C SER A 80 7.10 5.38 -4.60
N SER A 81 5.80 5.68 -4.47
CA SER A 81 5.32 6.93 -3.86
C SER A 81 5.58 7.01 -2.35
N GLU A 82 5.77 5.89 -1.68
CA GLU A 82 6.04 5.82 -0.23
C GLU A 82 7.53 5.91 0.10
N ILE A 83 8.40 5.75 -0.89
CA ILE A 83 9.84 5.98 -0.73
C ILE A 83 10.02 7.46 -0.43
N GLY A 84 10.58 7.80 0.74
CA GLY A 84 10.80 9.18 1.13
C GLY A 84 11.71 9.95 0.16
N LYS A 85 11.62 11.29 0.16
CA LYS A 85 12.46 12.16 -0.70
C LYS A 85 13.97 11.97 -0.47
N GLN A 86 14.35 11.53 0.71
CA GLN A 86 15.75 11.24 1.07
C GLN A 86 16.26 9.91 0.47
N GLY A 87 15.35 9.11 -0.15
CA GLY A 87 15.69 7.79 -0.65
C GLY A 87 15.90 6.77 0.48
N PHE A 88 16.64 5.72 0.19
CA PHE A 88 17.02 4.68 1.13
C PHE A 88 18.43 4.16 0.79
N ASP A 89 19.07 3.48 1.74
CA ASP A 89 20.39 2.90 1.54
C ASP A 89 20.32 1.67 0.61
N THR A 90 20.62 1.91 -0.67
CA THR A 90 20.61 0.88 -1.71
C THR A 90 21.70 -0.15 -1.50
N ALA A 91 22.86 0.24 -0.96
CA ALA A 91 23.99 -0.68 -0.72
C ALA A 91 23.59 -1.69 0.36
N ARG A 92 23.08 -1.20 1.49
CA ARG A 92 22.62 -2.04 2.60
C ARG A 92 21.48 -2.98 2.19
N MET A 93 20.56 -2.52 1.35
CA MET A 93 19.47 -3.37 0.82
C MET A 93 20.03 -4.48 -0.06
N CYS A 94 20.98 -4.18 -0.94
CA CYS A 94 21.65 -5.19 -1.77
C CYS A 94 22.38 -6.24 -0.94
N ASP A 95 23.08 -5.83 0.11
CA ASP A 95 23.81 -6.74 1.00
C ASP A 95 22.87 -7.67 1.78
N VAL A 96 21.78 -7.12 2.35
CA VAL A 96 20.83 -7.89 3.15
C VAL A 96 20.09 -8.94 2.30
N LEU A 97 19.77 -8.60 1.06
CA LEU A 97 18.93 -9.44 0.18
C LEU A 97 19.74 -10.20 -0.89
N GLY A 98 21.05 -10.01 -0.96
CA GLY A 98 21.88 -10.61 -2.00
C GLY A 98 21.51 -10.16 -3.43
N LEU A 99 20.95 -8.94 -3.56
CA LEU A 99 20.51 -8.39 -4.85
C LEU A 99 21.65 -7.62 -5.54
N SER A 100 21.79 -7.80 -6.86
CA SER A 100 22.66 -6.92 -7.62
C SER A 100 22.04 -5.51 -7.73
N ARG A 101 22.87 -4.50 -7.56
CA ARG A 101 22.46 -3.08 -7.66
C ARG A 101 21.76 -2.76 -8.99
N ALA A 102 22.28 -3.30 -10.10
CA ALA A 102 21.69 -3.10 -11.40
C ALA A 102 20.25 -3.65 -11.52
N ARG A 103 19.98 -4.80 -10.89
CA ARG A 103 18.63 -5.39 -10.83
C ARG A 103 17.70 -4.53 -10.00
N LEU A 104 18.13 -4.10 -8.83
CA LEU A 104 17.35 -3.24 -7.94
C LEU A 104 16.98 -1.92 -8.63
N GLU A 105 17.93 -1.24 -9.24
CA GLU A 105 17.72 0.03 -9.95
C GLU A 105 16.74 -0.12 -11.13
N ARG A 106 16.81 -1.22 -11.87
CA ARG A 106 15.88 -1.54 -12.97
C ARG A 106 14.45 -1.71 -12.46
N GLU A 107 14.26 -2.48 -11.39
CA GLU A 107 12.92 -2.70 -10.83
C GLU A 107 12.35 -1.43 -10.20
N LEU A 108 13.19 -0.59 -9.59
CA LEU A 108 12.79 0.72 -9.10
C LEU A 108 12.41 1.70 -10.23
N ALA A 109 13.13 1.68 -11.34
CA ALA A 109 12.77 2.47 -12.51
C ALA A 109 11.39 2.07 -13.05
N ASN A 110 11.13 0.75 -13.13
CA ASN A 110 9.82 0.22 -13.50
C ASN A 110 8.72 0.60 -12.49
N ALA A 111 9.02 0.59 -11.18
CA ALA A 111 8.08 0.97 -10.13
C ALA A 111 7.68 2.46 -10.20
N ARG A 112 8.60 3.33 -10.64
CA ARG A 112 8.33 4.77 -10.82
C ARG A 112 7.34 5.07 -11.94
N MET A 113 7.14 4.17 -12.90
CA MET A 113 6.11 4.34 -13.94
C MET A 113 4.70 4.30 -13.38
N ARG A 114 4.46 3.57 -12.27
CA ARG A 114 3.18 3.49 -11.55
C ARG A 114 3.42 3.69 -10.05
N PRO A 115 3.62 4.92 -9.58
CA PRO A 115 4.15 5.19 -8.24
C PRO A 115 3.29 4.68 -7.08
N ARG A 116 1.98 4.59 -7.27
CA ARG A 116 1.02 4.14 -6.24
C ARG A 116 0.71 2.65 -6.32
N ALA A 117 1.09 1.99 -7.41
CA ALA A 117 0.85 0.56 -7.56
C ALA A 117 2.00 -0.23 -6.92
N PRO A 118 1.70 -1.28 -6.14
CA PRO A 118 2.71 -2.17 -5.61
C PRO A 118 3.44 -2.90 -6.75
N ARG A 119 4.77 -2.96 -6.67
CA ARG A 119 5.62 -3.65 -7.64
C ARG A 119 6.49 -4.69 -6.95
N LEU A 120 6.59 -5.86 -7.56
CA LEU A 120 7.48 -6.92 -7.11
C LEU A 120 8.93 -6.55 -7.45
N ILE A 121 9.81 -6.63 -6.44
CA ILE A 121 11.27 -6.45 -6.56
C ILE A 121 11.98 -7.80 -6.57
N MET A 122 11.63 -8.65 -5.61
CA MET A 122 12.23 -9.96 -5.45
C MET A 122 11.18 -10.94 -4.94
N ASN A 123 11.20 -12.16 -5.49
CA ASN A 123 10.38 -13.27 -5.04
C ASN A 123 11.22 -14.27 -4.22
N TYR A 124 10.54 -15.08 -3.43
CA TYR A 124 11.12 -16.20 -2.68
C TYR A 124 12.19 -15.81 -1.65
N ILE A 125 11.97 -14.73 -0.91
CA ILE A 125 12.82 -14.36 0.22
C ILE A 125 12.62 -15.38 1.34
N SER A 126 13.70 -15.84 1.95
CA SER A 126 13.67 -16.72 3.11
C SER A 126 13.14 -16.00 4.35
N LYS A 127 12.74 -16.75 5.37
CA LYS A 127 12.30 -16.19 6.65
C LYS A 127 13.43 -15.42 7.34
N GLU A 128 14.67 -15.91 7.22
CA GLU A 128 15.87 -15.30 7.79
C GLU A 128 16.17 -13.96 7.12
N ASP A 129 16.13 -13.90 5.79
CA ASP A 129 16.38 -12.66 5.04
C ASP A 129 15.27 -11.64 5.27
N LYS A 130 14.01 -12.12 5.41
CA LYS A 130 12.90 -11.25 5.81
C LYS A 130 13.16 -10.58 7.16
N LEU A 131 13.60 -11.33 8.17
CA LEU A 131 13.88 -10.76 9.48
C LEU A 131 14.97 -9.68 9.41
N ARG A 132 16.08 -9.96 8.71
CA ARG A 132 17.16 -8.97 8.48
C ARG A 132 16.66 -7.74 7.73
N PHE A 133 15.76 -7.94 6.76
CA PHE A 133 15.14 -6.86 6.01
C PHE A 133 14.25 -5.99 6.91
N ASP A 134 13.40 -6.60 7.74
CA ASP A 134 12.49 -5.91 8.64
C ASP A 134 13.25 -5.05 9.68
N GLU A 135 14.42 -5.52 10.15
CA GLU A 135 15.31 -4.75 11.05
C GLU A 135 15.82 -3.45 10.41
N CYS A 136 15.97 -3.43 9.08
CA CYS A 136 16.45 -2.24 8.37
C CYS A 136 15.37 -1.18 8.15
N ASN A 137 14.10 -1.50 8.30
CA ASN A 137 12.94 -0.61 8.18
C ASN A 137 12.97 0.31 6.95
N PHE A 138 13.14 -0.29 5.75
CA PHE A 138 13.15 0.45 4.49
C PHE A 138 11.76 0.99 4.15
N ARG A 139 11.61 2.30 4.19
CA ARG A 139 10.32 2.97 3.92
C ARG A 139 9.89 2.77 2.47
N GLY A 140 8.62 2.41 2.28
CA GLY A 140 8.02 2.15 0.96
C GLY A 140 8.21 0.72 0.46
N PHE A 141 8.93 -0.12 1.23
CA PHE A 141 9.07 -1.55 0.95
C PHE A 141 8.35 -2.38 1.99
N TYR A 142 7.83 -3.51 1.59
CA TYR A 142 7.16 -4.46 2.47
C TYR A 142 7.21 -5.87 1.89
N THR A 143 7.04 -6.84 2.75
CA THR A 143 7.03 -8.25 2.38
C THR A 143 5.61 -8.79 2.36
N VAL A 144 5.30 -9.64 1.38
CA VAL A 144 4.03 -10.36 1.26
C VAL A 144 4.28 -11.85 1.43
N TYR A 145 3.55 -12.46 2.36
CA TYR A 145 3.63 -13.89 2.59
C TYR A 145 3.14 -14.68 1.39
N ARG A 146 3.85 -15.74 1.04
CA ARG A 146 3.51 -16.66 -0.03
C ARG A 146 3.95 -18.08 0.31
N THR A 147 3.19 -19.08 -0.12
CA THR A 147 3.60 -20.49 -0.06
C THR A 147 4.00 -20.99 -1.42
N VAL A 148 5.08 -21.75 -1.48
CA VAL A 148 5.60 -22.35 -2.70
C VAL A 148 5.73 -23.86 -2.51
N HIS A 149 5.42 -24.62 -3.54
CA HIS A 149 5.64 -26.07 -3.55
C HIS A 149 7.12 -26.40 -3.74
N ARG A 150 7.62 -27.25 -2.89
CA ARG A 150 8.92 -27.90 -3.05
C ARG A 150 8.69 -29.39 -3.32
N TYR A 151 9.37 -29.92 -4.30
CA TYR A 151 9.38 -31.33 -4.66
C TYR A 151 10.67 -31.95 -4.12
N PRO A 152 10.66 -32.65 -2.96
CA PRO A 152 11.90 -33.14 -2.34
C PRO A 152 12.62 -34.18 -3.20
N ARG A 153 11.90 -34.90 -4.07
CA ARG A 153 12.42 -35.99 -4.90
C ARG A 153 12.51 -35.67 -6.38
N GLU A 154 12.34 -34.42 -6.79
CA GLU A 154 12.30 -34.00 -8.21
C GLU A 154 11.27 -34.78 -9.08
N VAL A 155 10.34 -35.50 -8.44
CA VAL A 155 9.29 -36.29 -9.13
C VAL A 155 8.10 -35.36 -9.35
N GLY A 156 7.84 -35.01 -10.60
CA GLY A 156 6.60 -34.33 -11.02
C GLY A 156 6.64 -32.80 -11.05
N GLY A 157 7.78 -32.19 -10.95
CA GLY A 157 7.94 -30.75 -11.13
C GLY A 157 8.57 -30.45 -12.50
N ASN A 158 7.73 -30.06 -13.46
CA ASN A 158 8.15 -29.35 -14.67
C ASN A 158 7.81 -27.87 -14.51
#